data_6b157e0b19c1c70d93a5b3f5be714741
#
_entry.id   6b157e0b19c1c70d93a5b3f5be714741
#
_cell.length_a   1.000
_cell.length_b   1.000
_cell.length_c   1.000
_cell.angle_alpha   90.00
_cell.angle_beta   90.00
_cell.angle_gamma   90.00
#
_symmetry.space_group_name_H-M   'P 1'
#
loop_
_entity.id
_entity.type
_entity.pdbx_description
1 polymer ?
#
loop_
_entity_poly.entity_id
_entity_poly.type
_entity_poly.pdbx_seq_one_letter_code
_entity_poly.pdbx_strand_id
1 'polypeptide(L)'
;TERPVYDPDAAEENCAWVKLFEGSTYTTATTRIRYQGREGRGLSRVRIDPALTPYQQEGLRQRALKMSFFKAAVEIMGRVPAWGSLTGVRPAKLAARLLRGGMTPRQADRELERTYQVSAPRRRMCIEAAQAGIAAKEALQPNDISLYIGIPFCPTRCAYCSFVSQAVERSFKLMEPYLAALEREITLAARMVQDTGLRIKSFYMGGGTPTTLSARQMDHLLTHLNRSFDLSG
;
A
#
# COMPACT_ATOMS: atom_id res chain seq x y z
N THR A 1 11.30 10.87 -17.41
CA THR A 1 11.78 9.48 -17.51
C THR A 1 13.28 9.52 -17.70
N GLU A 2 14.01 9.38 -16.60
CA GLU A 2 15.47 9.33 -16.62
C GLU A 2 15.90 7.99 -17.22
N ARG A 3 16.81 8.06 -18.18
CA ARG A 3 17.40 6.85 -18.75
C ARG A 3 18.49 6.33 -17.81
N PRO A 4 18.63 5.03 -17.59
CA PRO A 4 19.74 4.50 -16.81
C PRO A 4 21.04 4.81 -17.56
N VAL A 5 21.95 5.55 -16.91
CA VAL A 5 23.29 5.82 -17.41
C VAL A 5 24.22 4.78 -16.79
N TYR A 6 24.92 4.03 -17.62
CA TYR A 6 25.85 2.99 -17.18
C TYR A 6 27.30 3.49 -17.01
N ASP A 7 27.59 4.72 -17.45
CA ASP A 7 28.89 5.34 -17.33
C ASP A 7 29.01 6.14 -16.01
N PRO A 8 29.82 5.70 -15.04
CA PRO A 8 29.97 6.41 -13.77
C PRO A 8 30.73 7.74 -13.91
N ASP A 9 31.40 7.98 -15.01
CA ASP A 9 32.17 9.19 -15.28
C ASP A 9 31.40 10.20 -16.15
N ALA A 10 30.20 9.84 -16.62
CA ALA A 10 29.31 10.78 -17.28
C ALA A 10 28.96 11.93 -16.34
N ALA A 11 29.49 13.11 -16.64
CA ALA A 11 29.40 14.31 -15.79
C ALA A 11 28.02 14.97 -15.90
N GLU A 12 26.96 14.23 -15.58
CA GLU A 12 25.62 14.81 -15.46
C GLU A 12 25.46 15.52 -14.10
N GLU A 13 24.87 16.71 -14.13
CA GLU A 13 24.69 17.55 -12.94
C GLU A 13 23.81 16.86 -11.88
N ASN A 14 22.85 16.04 -12.32
CA ASN A 14 21.94 15.30 -11.43
C ASN A 14 21.98 13.81 -11.78
N CYS A 15 22.68 13.04 -10.97
CA CYS A 15 22.89 11.61 -11.22
C CYS A 15 23.02 10.80 -9.93
N ALA A 16 22.76 9.49 -10.04
CA ALA A 16 22.95 8.55 -8.96
C ALA A 16 23.70 7.30 -9.46
N TRP A 17 24.75 6.94 -8.78
CA TRP A 17 25.49 5.69 -9.02
C TRP A 17 25.20 4.73 -7.87
N VAL A 18 24.80 3.53 -8.21
CA VAL A 18 24.54 2.46 -7.25
C VAL A 18 25.36 1.25 -7.63
N LYS A 19 26.15 0.75 -6.68
CA LYS A 19 26.94 -0.48 -6.84
C LYS A 19 26.48 -1.52 -5.84
N LEU A 20 26.32 -2.76 -6.30
CA LEU A 20 25.99 -3.91 -5.49
C LEU A 20 27.18 -4.87 -5.48
N PHE A 21 27.61 -5.25 -4.29
CA PHE A 21 28.68 -6.23 -4.06
C PHE A 21 28.05 -7.44 -3.37
N GLU A 22 28.16 -8.58 -4.01
CA GLU A 22 27.64 -9.85 -3.50
C GLU A 22 28.78 -10.71 -2.97
N GLY A 23 28.78 -10.96 -1.67
CA GLY A 23 29.66 -11.90 -1.03
C GLY A 23 28.91 -13.17 -0.62
N SER A 24 29.63 -14.17 -0.14
CA SER A 24 29.04 -15.46 0.30
C SER A 24 28.04 -15.33 1.45
N THR A 25 28.20 -14.33 2.30
CA THR A 25 27.37 -14.16 3.52
C THR A 25 26.64 -12.81 3.54
N TYR A 26 27.18 -11.82 2.85
CA TYR A 26 26.65 -10.46 2.90
C TYR A 26 26.54 -9.87 1.50
N THR A 27 25.47 -9.13 1.30
CA THR A 27 25.33 -8.20 0.17
C THR A 27 25.52 -6.78 0.67
N THR A 28 26.37 -6.01 0.01
CA THR A 28 26.64 -4.61 0.32
C THR A 28 26.26 -3.75 -0.87
N ALA A 29 25.45 -2.74 -0.64
CA ALA A 29 25.09 -1.73 -1.63
C ALA A 29 25.73 -0.39 -1.22
N THR A 30 26.32 0.30 -2.20
CA THR A 30 26.81 1.66 -2.04
C THR A 30 26.11 2.57 -3.06
N THR A 31 25.76 3.76 -2.63
CA THR A 31 25.14 4.77 -3.48
C THR A 31 25.88 6.08 -3.34
N ARG A 32 26.11 6.75 -4.45
CA ARG A 32 26.57 8.15 -4.53
C ARG A 32 25.54 8.91 -5.36
N ILE A 33 25.03 10.01 -4.83
CA ILE A 33 24.08 10.88 -5.51
C ILE A 33 24.75 12.25 -5.65
N ARG A 34 24.65 12.83 -6.84
CA ARG A 34 24.93 14.25 -7.10
C ARG A 34 23.64 14.91 -7.52
N TYR A 35 23.25 15.98 -6.86
CA TYR A 35 22.03 16.71 -7.16
C TYR A 35 22.18 18.19 -6.83
N GLN A 36 22.01 19.04 -7.82
CA GLN A 36 22.13 20.50 -7.68
C GLN A 36 23.40 20.95 -6.94
N GLY A 37 24.55 20.41 -7.34
CA GLY A 37 25.85 20.73 -6.75
C GLY A 37 26.11 20.12 -5.37
N ARG A 38 25.15 19.39 -4.79
CA ARG A 38 25.32 18.66 -3.53
C ARG A 38 25.67 17.20 -3.82
N GLU A 39 26.45 16.60 -2.94
CA GLU A 39 26.78 15.19 -3.02
C GLU A 39 26.37 14.47 -1.73
N GLY A 40 25.78 13.29 -1.88
CA GLY A 40 25.43 12.41 -0.77
C GLY A 40 25.88 10.98 -1.04
N ARG A 41 26.26 10.28 0.03
CA ARG A 41 26.74 8.90 -0.02
C ARG A 41 25.96 8.02 0.93
N GLY A 42 25.69 6.80 0.52
CA GLY A 42 25.00 5.83 1.35
C GLY A 42 25.59 4.44 1.22
N LEU A 43 25.64 3.74 2.34
CA LEU A 43 26.07 2.36 2.43
C LEU A 43 25.02 1.55 3.19
N SER A 44 24.68 0.40 2.66
CA SER A 44 23.84 -0.58 3.34
C SER A 44 24.42 -1.97 3.15
N ARG A 45 24.44 -2.75 4.23
CA ARG A 45 24.91 -4.13 4.24
C ARG A 45 23.84 -5.01 4.87
N VAL A 46 23.48 -6.10 4.20
CA VAL A 46 22.53 -7.09 4.70
C VAL A 46 23.15 -8.47 4.68
N ARG A 47 22.85 -9.27 5.68
CA ARG A 47 23.24 -10.69 5.70
C ARG A 47 22.26 -11.47 4.84
N ILE A 48 22.77 -12.29 3.95
CA ILE A 48 22.00 -13.24 3.14
C ILE A 48 22.14 -14.61 3.82
N ASP A 49 21.01 -15.16 4.23
CA ASP A 49 20.96 -16.51 4.75
C ASP A 49 20.75 -17.47 3.55
N PRO A 50 21.65 -18.43 3.32
CA PRO A 50 21.50 -19.41 2.25
C PRO A 50 20.24 -20.29 2.36
N ALA A 51 19.68 -20.44 3.57
CA ALA A 51 18.44 -21.18 3.80
C ALA A 51 17.17 -20.47 3.30
N LEU A 52 17.27 -19.16 2.97
CA LEU A 52 16.16 -18.41 2.40
C LEU A 52 15.92 -18.79 0.94
N THR A 53 14.64 -18.73 0.54
CA THR A 53 14.29 -18.91 -0.87
C THR A 53 14.93 -17.83 -1.75
N PRO A 54 15.15 -18.10 -3.06
CA PRO A 54 15.69 -17.09 -4.00
C PRO A 54 14.91 -15.77 -3.98
N TYR A 55 13.58 -15.84 -3.86
CA TYR A 55 12.71 -14.67 -3.75
C TYR A 55 12.98 -13.86 -2.48
N GLN A 56 13.18 -14.51 -1.34
CA GLN A 56 13.51 -13.85 -0.08
C GLN A 56 14.89 -13.21 -0.11
N GLN A 57 15.88 -13.92 -0.69
CA GLN A 57 17.23 -13.37 -0.89
C GLN A 57 17.22 -12.13 -1.78
N GLU A 58 16.46 -12.17 -2.90
CA GLU A 58 16.28 -11.01 -3.77
C GLU A 58 15.63 -9.83 -3.03
N GLY A 59 14.64 -10.09 -2.19
CA GLY A 59 14.05 -9.08 -1.31
C GLY A 59 15.07 -8.39 -0.40
N LEU A 60 16.05 -9.13 0.11
CA LEU A 60 17.15 -8.57 0.92
C LEU A 60 18.13 -7.73 0.08
N ARG A 61 18.45 -8.16 -1.15
CA ARG A 61 19.27 -7.38 -2.09
C ARG A 61 18.61 -6.04 -2.43
N GLN A 62 17.33 -6.09 -2.80
CA GLN A 62 16.53 -4.89 -3.08
C GLN A 62 16.46 -3.95 -1.86
N ARG A 63 16.39 -4.51 -0.67
CA ARG A 63 16.45 -3.73 0.58
C ARG A 63 17.80 -3.05 0.75
N ALA A 64 18.91 -3.73 0.50
CA ALA A 64 20.25 -3.14 0.58
C ALA A 64 20.39 -1.96 -0.37
N LEU A 65 19.94 -2.11 -1.63
CA LEU A 65 19.93 -1.06 -2.66
C LEU A 65 19.11 0.14 -2.22
N LYS A 66 17.85 -0.07 -1.82
CA LYS A 66 16.94 1.00 -1.38
C LYS A 66 17.49 1.75 -0.16
N MET A 67 18.07 1.03 0.80
CA MET A 67 18.62 1.65 2.00
C MET A 67 19.90 2.44 1.74
N SER A 68 20.77 2.00 0.83
CA SER A 68 21.94 2.78 0.45
C SER A 68 21.56 4.08 -0.25
N PHE A 69 20.59 4.01 -1.19
CA PHE A 69 20.04 5.18 -1.86
C PHE A 69 19.37 6.15 -0.87
N PHE A 70 18.53 5.62 0.01
CA PHE A 70 17.85 6.41 1.04
C PHE A 70 18.83 7.21 1.91
N LYS A 71 19.90 6.57 2.37
CA LYS A 71 20.93 7.24 3.18
C LYS A 71 21.63 8.37 2.41
N ALA A 72 21.99 8.13 1.15
CA ALA A 72 22.60 9.16 0.30
C ALA A 72 21.62 10.33 0.06
N ALA A 73 20.35 10.05 -0.16
CA ALA A 73 19.34 11.08 -0.35
C ALA A 73 19.08 11.90 0.93
N VAL A 74 19.05 11.25 2.09
CA VAL A 74 18.93 11.94 3.40
C VAL A 74 20.10 12.88 3.65
N GLU A 75 21.32 12.50 3.28
CA GLU A 75 22.50 13.36 3.41
C GLU A 75 22.35 14.66 2.59
N ILE A 76 21.85 14.56 1.37
CA ILE A 76 21.56 15.73 0.51
C ILE A 76 20.42 16.58 1.06
N MET A 77 19.33 15.94 1.50
CA MET A 77 18.14 16.63 1.99
C MET A 77 18.32 17.27 3.36
N GLY A 78 19.29 16.82 4.15
CA GLY A 78 19.53 17.26 5.53
C GLY A 78 18.39 16.87 6.50
N ARG A 79 17.45 15.99 6.10
CA ARG A 79 16.34 15.54 6.94
C ARG A 79 15.89 14.13 6.57
N VAL A 80 15.43 13.39 7.57
CA VAL A 80 14.77 12.11 7.38
C VAL A 80 13.28 12.33 7.15
N PRO A 81 12.67 11.80 6.09
CA PRO A 81 11.22 11.84 5.89
C PRO A 81 10.48 11.15 7.05
N ALA A 82 9.24 11.59 7.33
CA ALA A 82 8.46 11.06 8.45
C ALA A 82 8.23 9.53 8.39
N TRP A 83 8.15 8.96 7.20
CA TRP A 83 8.05 7.51 6.96
C TRP A 83 9.41 6.81 6.78
N GLY A 84 10.50 7.55 6.96
CA GLY A 84 11.85 7.02 6.76
C GLY A 84 12.04 6.45 5.35
N SER A 85 12.62 5.26 5.29
CA SER A 85 12.82 4.52 4.04
C SER A 85 11.62 3.65 3.63
N LEU A 86 10.51 3.69 4.38
CA LEU A 86 9.28 3.02 3.97
C LEU A 86 8.70 3.73 2.74
N THR A 87 8.89 3.10 1.59
CA THR A 87 8.28 3.53 0.32
C THR A 87 7.08 2.65 0.01
N GLY A 88 6.02 3.26 -0.49
CA GLY A 88 4.86 2.55 -0.99
C GLY A 88 3.86 2.21 0.10
N VAL A 89 3.41 0.97 0.20
CA VAL A 89 2.03 0.68 0.44
C VAL A 89 1.80 0.03 1.80
N ARG A 90 0.88 0.64 2.58
CA ARG A 90 0.26 -0.01 3.73
C ARG A 90 1.24 -0.31 4.87
N PRO A 91 1.86 0.70 5.49
CA PRO A 91 2.82 0.51 6.58
C PRO A 91 2.23 -0.30 7.77
N ALA A 92 0.93 -0.19 8.05
CA ALA A 92 0.26 -0.98 9.07
C ALA A 92 0.31 -2.50 8.79
N LYS A 93 0.37 -2.94 7.51
CA LYS A 93 0.57 -4.38 7.20
C LYS A 93 1.95 -4.88 7.60
N LEU A 94 2.97 -4.03 7.53
CA LEU A 94 4.31 -4.38 8.02
C LEU A 94 4.28 -4.55 9.54
N ALA A 95 3.71 -3.59 10.28
CA ALA A 95 3.57 -3.69 11.73
C ALA A 95 2.75 -4.94 12.12
N ALA A 96 1.61 -5.20 11.46
CA ALA A 96 0.81 -6.39 11.70
C ALA A 96 1.58 -7.70 11.46
N ARG A 97 2.46 -7.74 10.45
CA ARG A 97 3.32 -8.90 10.21
C ARG A 97 4.33 -9.11 11.33
N LEU A 98 4.94 -8.03 11.85
CA LEU A 98 5.88 -8.11 12.97
C LEU A 98 5.17 -8.60 14.24
N LEU A 99 4.00 -8.06 14.55
CA LEU A 99 3.20 -8.45 15.72
C LEU A 99 2.75 -9.92 15.63
N ARG A 100 2.23 -10.35 14.47
CA ARG A 100 1.84 -11.76 14.26
C ARG A 100 3.03 -12.72 14.26
N GLY A 101 4.23 -12.22 13.94
CA GLY A 101 5.49 -12.94 14.07
C GLY A 101 6.00 -13.07 15.50
N GLY A 102 5.20 -12.66 16.51
CA GLY A 102 5.52 -12.79 17.93
C GLY A 102 6.25 -11.59 18.53
N MET A 103 6.48 -10.51 17.78
CA MET A 103 7.05 -9.31 18.38
C MET A 103 6.03 -8.58 19.26
N THR A 104 6.49 -8.11 20.42
CA THR A 104 5.70 -7.17 21.22
C THR A 104 5.61 -5.80 20.50
N PRO A 105 4.62 -4.94 20.83
CA PRO A 105 4.53 -3.60 20.25
C PRO A 105 5.82 -2.78 20.39
N ARG A 106 6.51 -2.90 21.52
CA ARG A 106 7.81 -2.24 21.75
C ARG A 106 8.93 -2.77 20.84
N GLN A 107 8.94 -4.07 20.56
CA GLN A 107 9.92 -4.67 19.65
C GLN A 107 9.61 -4.25 18.20
N ALA A 108 8.34 -4.25 17.79
CA ALA A 108 7.91 -3.76 16.49
C ALA A 108 8.25 -2.28 16.29
N ASP A 109 8.07 -1.43 17.33
CA ASP A 109 8.45 -0.01 17.29
C ASP A 109 9.95 0.15 17.03
N ARG A 110 10.80 -0.53 17.80
CA ARG A 110 12.26 -0.50 17.60
C ARG A 110 12.68 -1.04 16.23
N GLU A 111 12.00 -2.06 15.72
CA GLU A 111 12.29 -2.62 14.40
C GLU A 111 11.95 -1.62 13.27
N LEU A 112 10.80 -0.93 13.37
CA LEU A 112 10.41 0.12 12.43
C LEU A 112 11.38 1.31 12.48
N GLU A 113 11.88 1.68 13.66
CA GLU A 113 12.89 2.72 13.82
C GLU A 113 14.22 2.32 13.22
N ARG A 114 14.78 1.22 13.71
CA ARG A 114 16.13 0.76 13.35
C ARG A 114 16.24 0.40 11.87
N THR A 115 15.24 -0.27 11.36
CA THR A 115 15.27 -0.85 10.01
C THR A 115 14.84 0.13 8.94
N TYR A 116 13.85 0.99 9.25
CA TYR A 116 13.24 1.87 8.26
C TYR A 116 13.36 3.36 8.60
N GLN A 117 13.87 3.71 9.77
CA GLN A 117 14.00 5.09 10.25
C GLN A 117 12.67 5.85 10.26
N VAL A 118 11.58 5.17 10.56
CA VAL A 118 10.25 5.77 10.67
C VAL A 118 10.18 6.64 11.92
N SER A 119 9.60 7.84 11.82
CA SER A 119 9.46 8.76 12.96
C SER A 119 8.53 8.20 14.05
N ALA A 120 8.75 8.58 15.31
CA ALA A 120 7.99 8.07 16.45
C ALA A 120 6.46 8.24 16.32
N PRO A 121 5.92 9.40 15.86
CA PRO A 121 4.46 9.53 15.66
C PRO A 121 3.92 8.54 14.61
N ARG A 122 4.67 8.31 13.53
CA ARG A 122 4.26 7.38 12.46
C ARG A 122 4.36 5.92 12.89
N ARG A 123 5.37 5.57 13.68
CA ARG A 123 5.50 4.23 14.27
C ARG A 123 4.32 3.91 15.17
N ARG A 124 3.96 4.83 16.08
CA ARG A 124 2.81 4.70 16.98
C ARG A 124 1.53 4.45 16.20
N MET A 125 1.19 5.35 15.28
CA MET A 125 0.00 5.22 14.42
C MET A 125 -0.02 3.89 13.65
N CYS A 126 1.14 3.47 13.15
CA CYS A 126 1.26 2.22 12.39
C CYS A 126 0.98 0.98 13.26
N ILE A 127 1.46 0.98 14.51
CA ILE A 127 1.27 -0.11 15.47
C ILE A 127 -0.18 -0.14 15.95
N GLU A 128 -0.75 1.01 16.31
CA GLU A 128 -2.16 1.13 16.73
C GLU A 128 -3.11 0.63 15.64
N ALA A 129 -2.90 1.06 14.40
CA ALA A 129 -3.68 0.59 13.25
C ALA A 129 -3.51 -0.92 13.00
N ALA A 130 -2.31 -1.46 13.22
CA ALA A 130 -2.04 -2.88 13.11
C ALA A 130 -2.76 -3.69 14.19
N GLN A 131 -2.71 -3.24 15.44
CA GLN A 131 -3.40 -3.88 16.56
C GLN A 131 -4.92 -3.87 16.37
N ALA A 132 -5.49 -2.74 15.99
CA ALA A 132 -6.91 -2.63 15.67
C ALA A 132 -7.33 -3.58 14.53
N GLY A 133 -6.52 -3.65 13.46
CA GLY A 133 -6.80 -4.57 12.35
C GLY A 133 -6.65 -6.05 12.73
N ILE A 134 -5.72 -6.39 13.63
CA ILE A 134 -5.58 -7.75 14.16
C ILE A 134 -6.81 -8.09 15.01
N ALA A 135 -7.18 -7.24 15.96
CA ALA A 135 -8.33 -7.45 16.84
C ALA A 135 -9.64 -7.57 16.04
N ALA A 136 -9.85 -6.69 15.05
CA ALA A 136 -11.01 -6.76 14.18
C ALA A 136 -11.08 -8.10 13.40
N LYS A 137 -9.92 -8.61 12.93
CA LYS A 137 -9.86 -9.89 12.24
C LYS A 137 -10.14 -11.08 13.19
N GLU A 138 -9.63 -11.02 14.42
CA GLU A 138 -9.82 -12.07 15.43
C GLU A 138 -11.26 -12.12 15.94
N ALA A 139 -11.99 -11.01 15.88
CA ALA A 139 -13.41 -10.95 16.25
C ALA A 139 -14.36 -11.52 15.18
N LEU A 140 -13.87 -11.79 13.95
CA LEU A 140 -14.69 -12.34 12.87
C LEU A 140 -15.08 -13.80 13.16
N GLN A 141 -16.32 -14.12 12.86
CA GLN A 141 -16.82 -15.49 12.86
C GLN A 141 -16.64 -16.13 11.47
N PRO A 142 -16.65 -17.47 11.36
CA PRO A 142 -16.44 -18.15 10.07
C PRO A 142 -17.43 -17.77 8.97
N ASN A 143 -18.65 -17.34 9.33
CA ASN A 143 -19.69 -16.91 8.41
C ASN A 143 -19.76 -15.39 8.21
N ASP A 144 -18.84 -14.62 8.81
CA ASP A 144 -18.77 -13.17 8.58
C ASP A 144 -18.10 -12.84 7.26
N ILE A 145 -18.75 -11.99 6.49
CA ILE A 145 -18.24 -11.47 5.22
C ILE A 145 -18.24 -9.95 5.19
N SER A 146 -17.46 -9.41 4.28
CA SER A 146 -17.47 -7.98 3.94
C SER A 146 -18.10 -7.77 2.58
N LEU A 147 -19.00 -6.81 2.47
CA LEU A 147 -19.60 -6.39 1.20
C LEU A 147 -18.83 -5.19 0.64
N TYR A 148 -18.36 -5.31 -0.61
CA TYR A 148 -17.71 -4.22 -1.33
C TYR A 148 -18.54 -3.84 -2.56
N ILE A 149 -18.87 -2.55 -2.68
CA ILE A 149 -19.50 -1.98 -3.85
C ILE A 149 -18.49 -1.11 -4.60
N GLY A 150 -18.21 -1.46 -5.85
CA GLY A 150 -17.30 -0.71 -6.70
C GLY A 150 -18.03 0.30 -7.56
N ILE A 151 -17.67 1.58 -7.51
CA ILE A 151 -18.17 2.62 -8.42
C ILE A 151 -17.00 3.04 -9.32
N PRO A 152 -16.94 2.57 -10.58
CA PRO A 152 -15.75 2.75 -11.42
C PRO A 152 -15.69 4.11 -12.12
N PHE A 153 -16.46 5.08 -11.71
CA PHE A 153 -16.52 6.41 -12.32
C PHE A 153 -15.75 7.44 -11.50
N CYS A 154 -15.03 8.35 -12.19
CA CYS A 154 -14.30 9.46 -11.58
C CYS A 154 -14.61 10.76 -12.34
N PRO A 155 -14.79 11.91 -11.64
CA PRO A 155 -14.89 13.22 -12.30
C PRO A 155 -13.62 13.55 -13.06
N THR A 156 -12.45 13.25 -12.46
CA THR A 156 -11.13 13.46 -13.04
C THR A 156 -10.26 12.24 -12.75
N ARG A 157 -9.24 12.00 -13.59
CA ARG A 157 -8.27 10.93 -13.34
C ARG A 157 -7.05 11.47 -12.62
N CYS A 158 -6.80 10.99 -11.41
CA CYS A 158 -5.58 11.32 -10.67
C CYS A 158 -4.34 10.77 -11.38
N ALA A 159 -3.26 11.56 -11.45
CA ALA A 159 -2.03 11.19 -12.16
C ALA A 159 -1.37 9.92 -11.61
N TYR A 160 -1.59 9.61 -10.34
CA TYR A 160 -1.04 8.44 -9.64
C TYR A 160 -2.00 7.24 -9.57
N CYS A 161 -3.21 7.35 -10.13
CA CYS A 161 -4.24 6.32 -9.96
C CYS A 161 -3.97 5.09 -10.82
N SER A 162 -3.87 3.92 -10.19
CA SER A 162 -3.72 2.62 -10.83
C SER A 162 -5.05 1.84 -10.94
N PHE A 163 -6.15 2.37 -10.39
CA PHE A 163 -7.44 1.71 -10.48
C PHE A 163 -8.03 1.78 -11.88
N VAL A 164 -8.80 0.74 -12.23
CA VAL A 164 -9.63 0.75 -13.42
C VAL A 164 -10.80 1.72 -13.16
N SER A 165 -10.73 2.89 -13.76
CA SER A 165 -11.78 3.92 -13.64
C SER A 165 -12.06 4.58 -14.97
N GLN A 166 -13.31 4.98 -15.14
CA GLN A 166 -13.82 5.67 -16.32
C GLN A 166 -14.00 7.16 -15.99
N ALA A 167 -13.45 8.04 -16.83
CA ALA A 167 -13.71 9.47 -16.69
C ALA A 167 -15.17 9.76 -17.08
N VAL A 168 -15.91 10.46 -16.21
CA VAL A 168 -17.34 10.77 -16.40
C VAL A 168 -17.60 11.50 -17.70
N GLU A 169 -16.73 12.45 -18.09
CA GLU A 169 -16.85 13.21 -19.34
C GLU A 169 -17.03 12.32 -20.58
N ARG A 170 -16.37 11.15 -20.58
CA ARG A 170 -16.40 10.20 -21.71
C ARG A 170 -17.42 9.08 -21.52
N SER A 171 -17.81 8.79 -20.29
CA SER A 171 -18.52 7.57 -19.91
C SER A 171 -19.84 7.84 -19.20
N PHE A 172 -20.33 9.07 -19.18
CA PHE A 172 -21.60 9.43 -18.54
C PHE A 172 -22.78 8.56 -19.00
N LYS A 173 -22.79 8.21 -20.29
CA LYS A 173 -23.81 7.31 -20.87
C LYS A 173 -23.83 5.91 -20.27
N LEU A 174 -22.73 5.47 -19.64
CA LEU A 174 -22.60 4.14 -19.04
C LEU A 174 -23.05 4.10 -17.58
N MET A 175 -23.29 5.24 -16.95
CA MET A 175 -23.62 5.29 -15.52
C MET A 175 -24.96 4.64 -15.20
N GLU A 176 -26.03 5.01 -15.91
CA GLU A 176 -27.36 4.40 -15.70
C GLU A 176 -27.37 2.90 -16.02
N PRO A 177 -26.86 2.43 -17.18
CA PRO A 177 -26.79 0.99 -17.45
C PRO A 177 -25.93 0.24 -16.40
N TYR A 178 -24.85 0.87 -15.88
CA TYR A 178 -24.03 0.30 -14.83
C TYR A 178 -24.82 0.15 -13.52
N LEU A 179 -25.50 1.20 -13.07
CA LEU A 179 -26.31 1.15 -11.86
C LEU A 179 -27.42 0.08 -11.95
N ALA A 180 -28.10 -0.01 -13.07
CA ALA A 180 -29.10 -1.05 -13.29
C ALA A 180 -28.48 -2.47 -13.26
N ALA A 181 -27.25 -2.65 -13.75
CA ALA A 181 -26.55 -3.92 -13.66
C ALA A 181 -26.14 -4.22 -12.22
N LEU A 182 -25.61 -3.23 -11.50
CA LEU A 182 -25.21 -3.33 -10.11
C LEU A 182 -26.37 -3.70 -9.18
N GLU A 183 -27.55 -3.14 -9.40
CA GLU A 183 -28.76 -3.49 -8.62
C GLU A 183 -29.18 -4.95 -8.82
N ARG A 184 -29.09 -5.46 -10.06
CA ARG A 184 -29.33 -6.89 -10.33
C ARG A 184 -28.28 -7.76 -9.62
N GLU A 185 -27.01 -7.37 -9.65
CA GLU A 185 -25.92 -8.07 -8.94
C GLU A 185 -26.14 -8.08 -7.43
N ILE A 186 -26.54 -6.94 -6.84
CA ILE A 186 -26.89 -6.81 -5.43
C ILE A 186 -28.01 -7.79 -5.06
N THR A 187 -29.06 -7.84 -5.86
CA THR A 187 -30.20 -8.75 -5.63
C THR A 187 -29.77 -10.23 -5.67
N LEU A 188 -28.90 -10.61 -6.61
CA LEU A 188 -28.40 -11.97 -6.71
C LEU A 188 -27.44 -12.30 -5.54
N ALA A 189 -26.54 -11.38 -5.18
CA ALA A 189 -25.64 -11.53 -4.05
C ALA A 189 -26.41 -11.66 -2.74
N ALA A 190 -27.50 -10.90 -2.55
CA ALA A 190 -28.33 -11.01 -1.35
C ALA A 190 -28.97 -12.40 -1.20
N ARG A 191 -29.45 -13.00 -2.30
CA ARG A 191 -29.95 -14.38 -2.29
C ARG A 191 -28.85 -15.36 -1.89
N MET A 192 -27.66 -15.24 -2.49
CA MET A 192 -26.52 -16.09 -2.13
C MET A 192 -26.14 -15.99 -0.66
N VAL A 193 -26.13 -14.78 -0.09
CA VAL A 193 -25.86 -14.55 1.33
C VAL A 193 -26.89 -15.24 2.21
N GLN A 194 -28.19 -15.14 1.87
CA GLN A 194 -29.28 -15.80 2.58
C GLN A 194 -29.19 -17.33 2.49
N ASP A 195 -29.02 -17.86 1.26
CA ASP A 195 -28.98 -19.31 1.02
C ASP A 195 -27.78 -20.00 1.71
N THR A 196 -26.67 -19.26 1.90
CA THR A 196 -25.44 -19.77 2.52
C THR A 196 -25.34 -19.47 4.02
N GLY A 197 -26.27 -18.72 4.61
CA GLY A 197 -26.23 -18.32 6.02
C GLY A 197 -25.05 -17.40 6.37
N LEU A 198 -24.52 -16.67 5.39
CA LEU A 198 -23.47 -15.70 5.61
C LEU A 198 -24.02 -14.43 6.24
N ARG A 199 -23.18 -13.74 7.01
CA ARG A 199 -23.53 -12.50 7.69
C ARG A 199 -22.62 -11.35 7.25
N ILE A 200 -23.20 -10.24 6.84
CA ILE A 200 -22.44 -9.05 6.49
C ILE A 200 -21.98 -8.35 7.77
N LYS A 201 -20.66 -8.34 7.99
CA LYS A 201 -20.03 -7.69 9.14
C LYS A 201 -19.53 -6.28 8.82
N SER A 202 -19.22 -6.00 7.57
CA SER A 202 -18.81 -4.67 7.14
C SER A 202 -19.26 -4.40 5.71
N PHE A 203 -19.51 -3.12 5.44
CA PHE A 203 -19.82 -2.60 4.13
C PHE A 203 -18.80 -1.52 3.74
N TYR A 204 -18.34 -1.55 2.50
CA TYR A 204 -17.45 -0.52 1.96
C TYR A 204 -17.81 -0.21 0.50
N MET A 205 -17.93 1.08 0.19
CA MET A 205 -18.12 1.57 -1.17
C MET A 205 -16.84 2.28 -1.64
N GLY A 206 -16.33 1.90 -2.80
CA GLY A 206 -15.06 2.41 -3.31
C GLY A 206 -14.93 2.27 -4.82
N GLY A 207 -13.70 2.07 -5.31
CA GLY A 207 -13.38 1.96 -6.74
C GLY A 207 -12.81 3.24 -7.30
N GLY A 208 -13.55 3.93 -8.14
CA GLY A 208 -13.22 5.28 -8.62
C GLY A 208 -13.58 6.32 -7.56
N THR A 209 -14.65 7.05 -7.77
CA THR A 209 -15.15 8.06 -6.82
C THR A 209 -16.66 7.84 -6.62
N PRO A 210 -17.08 7.17 -5.54
CA PRO A 210 -18.51 6.88 -5.31
C PRO A 210 -19.39 8.13 -5.30
N THR A 211 -18.89 9.26 -4.81
CA THR A 211 -19.59 10.55 -4.82
C THR A 211 -19.70 11.20 -6.21
N THR A 212 -19.30 10.50 -7.26
CA THR A 212 -19.63 10.85 -8.65
C THR A 212 -21.14 10.61 -8.95
N LEU A 213 -21.74 9.70 -8.19
CA LEU A 213 -23.19 9.50 -8.25
C LEU A 213 -23.90 10.75 -7.73
N SER A 214 -25.00 11.13 -8.38
CA SER A 214 -25.91 12.15 -7.86
C SER A 214 -26.53 11.71 -6.53
N ALA A 215 -27.00 12.66 -5.72
CA ALA A 215 -27.69 12.34 -4.46
C ALA A 215 -28.85 11.38 -4.67
N ARG A 216 -29.63 11.54 -5.74
CA ARG A 216 -30.74 10.65 -6.09
C ARG A 216 -30.28 9.22 -6.42
N GLN A 217 -29.21 9.08 -7.20
CA GLN A 217 -28.63 7.76 -7.53
C GLN A 217 -28.07 7.08 -6.29
N MET A 218 -27.38 7.83 -5.43
CA MET A 218 -26.82 7.33 -4.17
C MET A 218 -27.94 6.87 -3.22
N ASP A 219 -28.96 7.69 -3.04
CA ASP A 219 -30.12 7.35 -2.19
C ASP A 219 -30.83 6.08 -2.69
N HIS A 220 -31.05 5.98 -4.00
CA HIS A 220 -31.66 4.81 -4.62
C HIS A 220 -30.83 3.54 -4.38
N LEU A 221 -29.53 3.61 -4.62
CA LEU A 221 -28.59 2.50 -4.42
C LEU A 221 -28.53 2.05 -2.95
N LEU A 222 -28.39 2.99 -2.02
CA LEU A 222 -28.35 2.68 -0.58
C LEU A 222 -29.67 2.13 -0.08
N THR A 223 -30.79 2.65 -0.56
CA THR A 223 -32.13 2.10 -0.25
C THR A 223 -32.27 0.67 -0.75
N HIS A 224 -31.81 0.37 -1.97
CA HIS A 224 -31.82 -0.99 -2.51
C HIS A 224 -30.94 -1.94 -1.71
N LEU A 225 -29.74 -1.50 -1.30
CA LEU A 225 -28.82 -2.25 -0.43
C LEU A 225 -29.46 -2.59 0.92
N ASN A 226 -30.04 -1.58 1.59
CA ASN A 226 -30.68 -1.78 2.91
C ASN A 226 -31.90 -2.71 2.85
N ARG A 227 -32.59 -2.79 1.70
CA ARG A 227 -33.70 -3.73 1.49
C ARG A 227 -33.21 -5.15 1.17
N SER A 228 -32.04 -5.24 0.54
CA SER A 228 -31.50 -6.52 0.05
C SER A 228 -30.71 -7.26 1.13
N PHE A 229 -30.05 -6.55 2.01
CA PHE A 229 -29.19 -7.11 3.06
C PHE A 229 -29.59 -6.62 4.44
N ASP A 230 -29.40 -7.47 5.44
CA ASP A 230 -29.41 -7.03 6.83
C ASP A 230 -28.05 -6.39 7.15
N LEU A 231 -28.06 -5.06 7.27
CA LEU A 231 -26.87 -4.25 7.58
C LEU A 231 -26.92 -3.69 9.02
N SER A 232 -27.76 -4.23 9.89
CA SER A 232 -28.00 -3.76 11.27
C SER A 232 -26.97 -4.26 12.28
N GLY A 233 -25.96 -5.05 11.85
CA GLY A 233 -24.98 -5.72 12.70
C GLY A 233 -23.73 -4.95 13.12
#